data_d47f5c5377fae7c8f448707f90e26e14
#
_entry.id   d47f5c5377fae7c8f448707f90e26e14
#
_cell.length_a   1.000
_cell.length_b   1.000
_cell.length_c   1.000
_cell.angle_alpha   90.00
_cell.angle_beta   90.00
_cell.angle_gamma   90.00
#
_symmetry.space_group_name_H-M   'P 1'
#
loop_
_entity.id
_entity.type
_entity.pdbx_description
1 polymer ?
#
loop_
_entity_poly.entity_id
_entity_poly.type
_entity_poly.pdbx_seq_one_letter_code
_entity_poly.pdbx_strand_id
1 'polypeptide(L)'
;MKKLLLLVAWVFCINCGIVMASSPDIAVAVVHGQFAAELSCEDELMVRVPDTGEEMVLKPDRYFVNAEGGTVNLGAQKFGAKTLRFVVKENGKPIEVNKKAYRGSFEVRISADGKTLDVVNVLPLEQYLYSVVGEEIPVIFPDEAIKAQAVAARSLAYNRLGNRSRLGYDLKASEEGQDYYGLTTEKQAINKLVDVTAGMVVTYNGQPIEAVYHQSGGGQTENSRDVWGRYVPYLRSVKDYDWDAPMYNWEKALPASEIERRLSTRGYAVGKLESIRLSPLEGSKIGRAH
;
A
#
# COMPACT_ATOMS: atom_id res chain seq x y z
N MET A 1 -39.37 45.71 48.79
CA MET A 1 -37.98 45.72 48.24
C MET A 1 -37.64 44.34 47.68
N LYS A 2 -37.75 44.18 46.36
CA LYS A 2 -37.46 42.94 45.68
C LYS A 2 -36.00 43.01 45.19
N LYS A 3 -35.15 42.10 45.66
CA LYS A 3 -33.75 41.94 45.15
C LYS A 3 -33.76 41.16 43.88
N LEU A 4 -33.35 41.80 42.79
CA LEU A 4 -33.15 41.18 41.47
C LEU A 4 -31.77 40.51 41.47
N LEU A 5 -31.72 39.15 41.41
CA LEU A 5 -30.49 38.41 41.21
C LEU A 5 -30.20 38.34 39.71
N LEU A 6 -29.15 39.02 39.25
CA LEU A 6 -28.62 38.87 37.91
C LEU A 6 -27.73 37.63 37.88
N LEU A 7 -28.19 36.58 37.17
CA LEU A 7 -27.38 35.39 36.83
C LEU A 7 -26.58 35.71 35.58
N VAL A 8 -25.28 35.95 35.72
CA VAL A 8 -24.35 36.08 34.57
C VAL A 8 -23.96 34.68 34.15
N ALA A 9 -24.53 34.18 33.04
CA ALA A 9 -24.12 32.93 32.41
C ALA A 9 -22.82 33.19 31.63
N TRP A 10 -21.71 32.64 32.11
CA TRP A 10 -20.47 32.56 31.35
C TRP A 10 -20.61 31.48 30.27
N VAL A 11 -20.76 31.90 29.01
CA VAL A 11 -20.65 31.03 27.87
C VAL A 11 -19.17 30.77 27.61
N PHE A 12 -18.67 29.64 28.04
CA PHE A 12 -17.36 29.14 27.60
C PHE A 12 -17.50 28.71 26.15
N CYS A 13 -17.14 29.56 25.19
CA CYS A 13 -16.84 29.14 23.84
C CYS A 13 -15.54 28.28 23.86
N ILE A 14 -15.70 26.99 23.97
CA ILE A 14 -14.60 26.05 23.67
C ILE A 14 -14.38 26.16 22.16
N ASN A 15 -13.38 26.98 21.76
CA ASN A 15 -12.82 26.91 20.43
C ASN A 15 -12.13 25.53 20.29
N CYS A 16 -12.90 24.51 19.94
CA CYS A 16 -12.36 23.24 19.46
C CYS A 16 -11.81 23.49 18.05
N GLY A 17 -10.60 24.02 17.98
CA GLY A 17 -9.85 24.05 16.75
C GLY A 17 -9.63 22.58 16.35
N ILE A 18 -10.26 22.15 15.27
CA ILE A 18 -9.91 20.89 14.62
C ILE A 18 -8.48 21.08 14.11
N VAL A 19 -7.50 20.66 14.89
CA VAL A 19 -6.14 20.45 14.41
C VAL A 19 -6.25 19.25 13.50
N MET A 20 -6.36 19.47 12.21
CA MET A 20 -6.16 18.44 11.20
C MET A 20 -4.71 17.99 11.38
N ALA A 21 -4.50 16.89 12.07
CA ALA A 21 -3.19 16.26 12.10
C ALA A 21 -2.79 15.98 10.65
N SER A 22 -1.58 16.39 10.26
CA SER A 22 -1.05 16.05 8.94
C SER A 22 -1.10 14.53 8.78
N SER A 23 -1.54 14.09 7.59
CA SER A 23 -1.50 12.66 7.26
C SER A 23 -0.09 12.10 7.53
N PRO A 24 0.06 10.95 8.20
CA PRO A 24 1.37 10.36 8.40
C PRO A 24 2.02 10.01 7.06
N ASP A 25 3.33 10.00 7.02
CA ASP A 25 4.06 9.45 5.89
C ASP A 25 3.96 7.92 5.90
N ILE A 26 3.98 7.34 4.70
CA ILE A 26 4.11 5.89 4.47
C ILE A 26 5.38 5.62 3.66
N ALA A 27 6.06 4.56 4.00
CA ALA A 27 7.29 4.11 3.34
C ALA A 27 7.00 2.84 2.52
N VAL A 28 7.11 2.93 1.19
CA VAL A 28 6.77 1.85 0.26
C VAL A 28 8.00 1.41 -0.53
N ALA A 29 8.43 0.17 -0.38
CA ALA A 29 9.51 -0.39 -1.19
C ALA A 29 9.01 -0.62 -2.62
N VAL A 30 9.40 0.26 -3.56
CA VAL A 30 9.04 0.19 -4.98
C VAL A 30 10.04 -0.62 -5.82
N VAL A 31 11.26 -0.79 -5.31
CA VAL A 31 12.25 -1.77 -5.78
C VAL A 31 12.75 -2.53 -4.56
N HIS A 32 12.82 -3.84 -4.64
CA HIS A 32 13.23 -4.69 -3.54
C HIS A 32 14.21 -5.77 -3.99
N GLY A 33 15.32 -5.90 -3.26
CA GLY A 33 16.28 -6.97 -3.47
C GLY A 33 16.97 -6.93 -4.84
N GLN A 34 17.26 -5.75 -5.39
CA GLN A 34 17.95 -5.58 -6.67
C GLN A 34 19.38 -5.09 -6.46
N PHE A 35 20.28 -5.38 -7.41
CA PHE A 35 21.65 -4.90 -7.34
C PHE A 35 21.81 -3.43 -7.70
N ALA A 36 20.89 -2.91 -8.51
CA ALA A 36 20.90 -1.52 -8.96
C ALA A 36 19.47 -1.04 -9.30
N ALA A 37 19.32 0.29 -9.32
CA ALA A 37 18.12 0.97 -9.82
C ALA A 37 18.50 2.26 -10.53
N GLU A 38 17.65 2.69 -11.47
CA GLU A 38 17.77 3.99 -12.13
C GLU A 38 16.85 5.00 -11.43
N LEU A 39 17.39 6.16 -11.06
CA LEU A 39 16.61 7.32 -10.61
C LEU A 39 16.81 8.46 -11.62
N SER A 40 15.73 9.16 -11.96
CA SER A 40 15.82 10.40 -12.76
C SER A 40 14.88 11.47 -12.22
N CYS A 41 15.25 12.72 -12.43
CA CYS A 41 14.43 13.87 -12.10
C CYS A 41 14.69 15.00 -13.12
N GLU A 42 13.63 15.72 -13.49
CA GLU A 42 13.73 16.90 -14.36
C GLU A 42 14.15 18.18 -13.61
N ASP A 43 14.12 18.14 -12.27
CA ASP A 43 14.60 19.21 -11.38
C ASP A 43 15.87 18.81 -10.64
N GLU A 44 16.50 19.77 -9.94
CA GLU A 44 17.59 19.48 -9.03
C GLU A 44 17.13 18.55 -7.91
N LEU A 45 17.93 17.54 -7.62
CA LEU A 45 17.68 16.52 -6.63
C LEU A 45 18.71 16.62 -5.49
N MET A 46 18.25 16.85 -4.27
CA MET A 46 19.12 16.84 -3.11
C MET A 46 19.35 15.39 -2.67
N VAL A 47 20.60 14.99 -2.55
CA VAL A 47 21.01 13.73 -1.93
C VAL A 47 21.57 14.02 -0.55
N ARG A 48 21.05 13.33 0.45
CA ARG A 48 21.53 13.41 1.83
C ARG A 48 21.99 12.04 2.32
N VAL A 49 23.13 12.00 2.99
CA VAL A 49 23.61 10.85 3.73
C VAL A 49 23.12 10.95 5.18
N PRO A 50 22.13 10.16 5.62
CA PRO A 50 21.50 10.35 6.94
C PRO A 50 22.49 10.22 8.11
N ASP A 51 23.47 9.31 8.00
CA ASP A 51 24.42 9.00 9.07
C ASP A 51 25.45 10.10 9.32
N THR A 52 25.86 10.83 8.28
CA THR A 52 26.90 11.88 8.36
C THR A 52 26.35 13.30 8.25
N GLY A 53 25.12 13.43 7.73
CA GLY A 53 24.52 14.72 7.39
C GLY A 53 25.12 15.37 6.14
N GLU A 54 25.98 14.67 5.39
CA GLU A 54 26.52 15.12 4.11
C GLU A 54 25.39 15.33 3.11
N GLU A 55 25.44 16.45 2.38
CA GLU A 55 24.46 16.80 1.37
C GLU A 55 25.16 17.15 0.06
N MET A 56 24.53 16.76 -1.04
CA MET A 56 24.94 17.21 -2.37
C MET A 56 23.70 17.46 -3.24
N VAL A 57 23.84 18.34 -4.23
CA VAL A 57 22.81 18.64 -5.22
C VAL A 57 23.18 18.00 -6.54
N LEU A 58 22.30 17.16 -7.05
CA LEU A 58 22.38 16.59 -8.39
C LEU A 58 21.63 17.47 -9.38
N LYS A 59 22.19 17.67 -10.56
CA LYS A 59 21.51 18.34 -11.68
C LYS A 59 20.42 17.43 -12.27
N PRO A 60 19.46 17.98 -13.03
CA PRO A 60 18.53 17.16 -13.79
C PRO A 60 19.25 16.16 -14.71
N ASP A 61 19.13 14.87 -14.43
CA ASP A 61 19.74 13.76 -15.20
C ASP A 61 19.20 12.40 -14.74
N ARG A 62 19.77 11.34 -15.30
CA ARG A 62 19.59 9.95 -14.88
C ARG A 62 20.77 9.47 -14.07
N TYR A 63 20.48 8.86 -12.95
CA TYR A 63 21.45 8.38 -11.99
C TYR A 63 21.23 6.90 -11.70
N PHE A 64 22.30 6.14 -11.69
CA PHE A 64 22.26 4.75 -11.30
C PHE A 64 22.73 4.62 -9.85
N VAL A 65 21.91 4.03 -9.00
CA VAL A 65 22.28 3.63 -7.66
C VAL A 65 22.55 2.13 -7.65
N ASN A 66 23.59 1.71 -6.95
CA ASN A 66 23.98 0.30 -6.88
C ASN A 66 24.47 -0.08 -5.48
N ALA A 67 24.30 -1.36 -5.14
CA ALA A 67 24.84 -1.96 -3.93
C ALA A 67 26.22 -2.55 -4.23
N GLU A 68 27.27 -2.07 -3.54
CA GLU A 68 28.61 -2.62 -3.63
C GLU A 68 29.32 -2.52 -2.28
N GLY A 69 29.92 -3.61 -1.83
CA GLY A 69 30.67 -3.63 -0.56
C GLY A 69 29.80 -3.36 0.68
N GLY A 70 28.49 -3.63 0.60
CA GLY A 70 27.54 -3.38 1.70
C GLY A 70 27.15 -1.89 1.86
N THR A 71 27.42 -1.07 0.86
CA THR A 71 27.09 0.36 0.82
C THR A 71 26.31 0.72 -0.44
N VAL A 72 25.52 1.80 -0.38
CA VAL A 72 24.85 2.40 -1.53
C VAL A 72 25.79 3.37 -2.22
N ASN A 73 25.95 3.23 -3.53
CA ASN A 73 26.75 4.11 -4.35
C ASN A 73 25.89 4.78 -5.41
N LEU A 74 26.29 5.98 -5.85
CA LEU A 74 25.68 6.73 -6.92
C LEU A 74 26.64 6.72 -8.13
N GLY A 75 26.41 5.83 -9.08
CA GLY A 75 27.36 5.56 -10.15
C GLY A 75 28.72 5.14 -9.60
N ALA A 76 29.78 5.90 -9.94
CA ALA A 76 31.14 5.68 -9.42
C ALA A 76 31.39 6.34 -8.06
N GLN A 77 30.48 7.20 -7.58
CA GLN A 77 30.67 7.93 -6.33
C GLN A 77 30.29 7.04 -5.14
N LYS A 78 31.23 6.89 -4.21
CA LYS A 78 31.09 6.07 -2.99
C LYS A 78 30.92 6.98 -1.79
N PHE A 79 29.83 6.75 -1.02
CA PHE A 79 29.51 7.51 0.19
C PHE A 79 29.89 6.76 1.47
N GLY A 80 30.20 5.46 1.37
CA GLY A 80 30.41 4.62 2.55
C GLY A 80 29.17 4.42 3.43
N ALA A 81 28.00 4.77 2.93
CA ALA A 81 26.74 4.77 3.67
C ALA A 81 25.84 3.60 3.27
N LYS A 82 25.02 3.14 4.21
CA LYS A 82 24.01 2.10 3.95
C LYS A 82 22.69 2.66 3.42
N THR A 83 22.50 3.97 3.52
CA THR A 83 21.29 4.66 3.07
C THR A 83 21.64 6.00 2.46
N LEU A 84 21.02 6.32 1.32
CA LEU A 84 20.98 7.64 0.70
C LEU A 84 19.55 8.10 0.61
N ARG A 85 19.27 9.36 0.95
CA ARG A 85 17.96 9.98 0.82
C ARG A 85 17.95 10.96 -0.34
N PHE A 86 16.97 10.84 -1.23
CA PHE A 86 16.76 11.68 -2.42
C PHE A 86 15.49 12.51 -2.21
N VAL A 87 15.64 13.83 -2.27
CA VAL A 87 14.56 14.77 -1.99
C VAL A 87 14.50 15.81 -3.11
N VAL A 88 13.33 16.03 -3.67
CA VAL A 88 13.07 17.17 -4.57
C VAL A 88 12.72 18.41 -3.74
N LYS A 89 12.93 19.60 -4.33
CA LYS A 89 12.44 20.86 -3.75
C LYS A 89 10.92 20.82 -3.60
N GLU A 90 10.39 21.59 -2.66
CA GLU A 90 8.95 21.75 -2.52
C GLU A 90 8.32 22.14 -3.84
N ASN A 91 7.25 21.45 -4.26
CA ASN A 91 6.59 21.55 -5.56
C ASN A 91 7.48 21.21 -6.78
N GLY A 92 8.59 20.49 -6.57
CA GLY A 92 9.43 19.99 -7.64
C GLY A 92 8.78 18.87 -8.45
N LYS A 93 9.39 18.58 -9.61
CA LYS A 93 8.96 17.50 -10.49
C LYS A 93 9.07 16.14 -9.80
N PRO A 94 8.21 15.16 -10.15
CA PRO A 94 8.30 13.80 -9.61
C PRO A 94 9.67 13.18 -9.86
N ILE A 95 10.08 12.29 -8.94
CA ILE A 95 11.25 11.43 -9.17
C ILE A 95 10.77 10.19 -9.92
N GLU A 96 11.47 9.84 -10.99
CA GLU A 96 11.27 8.56 -11.65
C GLU A 96 12.22 7.50 -11.06
N VAL A 97 11.68 6.31 -10.82
CA VAL A 97 12.44 5.11 -10.47
C VAL A 97 12.13 4.04 -11.50
N ASN A 98 13.15 3.57 -12.20
CA ASN A 98 13.00 2.60 -13.29
C ASN A 98 11.91 3.02 -14.29
N LYS A 99 11.90 4.30 -14.69
CA LYS A 99 10.95 4.94 -15.64
C LYS A 99 9.50 5.06 -15.15
N LYS A 100 9.23 4.86 -13.86
CA LYS A 100 7.93 5.13 -13.24
C LYS A 100 8.05 6.36 -12.35
N ALA A 101 7.16 7.33 -12.54
CA ALA A 101 7.16 8.59 -11.80
C ALA A 101 6.39 8.47 -10.49
N TYR A 102 6.92 9.07 -9.42
CA TYR A 102 6.38 9.02 -8.07
C TYR A 102 6.42 10.38 -7.40
N ARG A 103 5.47 10.63 -6.51
CA ARG A 103 5.48 11.75 -5.56
C ARG A 103 6.43 11.49 -4.40
N GLY A 104 6.73 12.54 -3.64
CA GLY A 104 7.47 12.42 -2.40
C GLY A 104 8.98 12.26 -2.58
N SER A 105 9.62 11.68 -1.59
CA SER A 105 11.06 11.47 -1.52
C SER A 105 11.39 9.97 -1.61
N PHE A 106 12.69 9.68 -1.76
CA PHE A 106 13.16 8.30 -1.81
C PHE A 106 14.28 8.04 -0.82
N GLU A 107 14.26 6.86 -0.23
CA GLU A 107 15.43 6.29 0.46
C GLU A 107 15.92 5.07 -0.34
N VAL A 108 17.17 5.11 -0.75
CA VAL A 108 17.85 3.93 -1.30
C VAL A 108 18.72 3.36 -0.20
N ARG A 109 18.52 2.10 0.12
CA ARG A 109 19.18 1.44 1.24
C ARG A 109 19.66 0.05 0.91
N ILE A 110 20.67 -0.42 1.62
CA ILE A 110 21.10 -1.81 1.54
C ILE A 110 19.99 -2.69 2.14
N SER A 111 19.57 -3.70 1.38
CA SER A 111 18.56 -4.69 1.82
C SER A 111 19.08 -5.53 3.00
N ALA A 112 18.18 -6.27 3.64
CA ALA A 112 18.51 -7.12 4.80
C ALA A 112 19.56 -8.20 4.50
N ASP A 113 19.74 -8.59 3.25
CA ASP A 113 20.75 -9.55 2.80
C ASP A 113 22.20 -8.97 2.79
N GLY A 114 22.35 -7.66 2.95
CA GLY A 114 23.64 -6.94 2.93
C GLY A 114 24.29 -6.84 1.53
N LYS A 115 23.62 -7.28 0.47
CA LYS A 115 24.18 -7.41 -0.89
C LYS A 115 23.40 -6.68 -1.97
N THR A 116 22.11 -6.56 -1.78
CA THR A 116 21.19 -5.89 -2.69
C THR A 116 20.71 -4.56 -2.11
N LEU A 117 19.91 -3.81 -2.84
CA LEU A 117 19.30 -2.56 -2.38
C LEU A 117 17.77 -2.62 -2.47
N ASP A 118 17.15 -1.81 -1.63
CA ASP A 118 15.74 -1.45 -1.70
C ASP A 118 15.62 0.04 -2.03
N VAL A 119 14.71 0.40 -2.92
CA VAL A 119 14.31 1.78 -3.18
C VAL A 119 12.95 1.99 -2.54
N VAL A 120 12.90 2.84 -1.53
CA VAL A 120 11.73 3.09 -0.70
C VAL A 120 11.20 4.49 -1.01
N ASN A 121 9.97 4.57 -1.47
CA ASN A 121 9.26 5.83 -1.67
C ASN A 121 8.64 6.27 -0.34
N VAL A 122 8.89 7.50 0.08
CA VAL A 122 8.36 8.10 1.33
C VAL A 122 7.52 9.30 0.95
N LEU A 123 6.22 9.23 1.30
CA LEU A 123 5.25 10.26 0.93
C LEU A 123 4.07 10.28 1.91
N PRO A 124 3.29 11.39 1.97
CA PRO A 124 2.05 11.42 2.73
C PRO A 124 1.09 10.29 2.32
N LEU A 125 0.50 9.60 3.30
CA LEU A 125 -0.38 8.44 3.08
C LEU A 125 -1.55 8.78 2.14
N GLU A 126 -2.11 9.99 2.19
CA GLU A 126 -3.17 10.40 1.26
C GLU A 126 -2.69 10.42 -0.20
N GLN A 127 -1.45 10.85 -0.45
CA GLN A 127 -0.87 10.82 -1.80
C GLN A 127 -0.57 9.39 -2.29
N TYR A 128 -0.19 8.49 -1.38
CA TYR A 128 -0.08 7.06 -1.68
C TYR A 128 -1.43 6.49 -2.15
N LEU A 129 -2.53 6.86 -1.50
CA LEU A 129 -3.87 6.40 -1.83
C LEU A 129 -4.36 6.86 -3.21
N TYR A 130 -3.85 7.97 -3.77
CA TYR A 130 -4.20 8.38 -5.14
C TYR A 130 -3.85 7.30 -6.16
N SER A 131 -2.68 6.70 -6.02
CA SER A 131 -2.24 5.59 -6.87
C SER A 131 -3.02 4.32 -6.59
N VAL A 132 -3.11 3.92 -5.32
CA VAL A 132 -3.77 2.67 -4.91
C VAL A 132 -5.23 2.66 -5.33
N VAL A 133 -6.01 3.66 -4.92
CA VAL A 133 -7.45 3.71 -5.26
C VAL A 133 -7.65 3.86 -6.77
N GLY A 134 -6.75 4.60 -7.45
CA GLY A 134 -6.76 4.74 -8.89
C GLY A 134 -6.55 3.44 -9.66
N GLU A 135 -5.80 2.48 -9.10
CA GLU A 135 -5.61 1.14 -9.66
C GLU A 135 -6.76 0.19 -9.31
N GLU A 136 -7.18 0.20 -8.04
CA GLU A 136 -8.12 -0.78 -7.49
C GLU A 136 -9.57 -0.60 -8.00
N ILE A 137 -9.99 0.63 -8.33
CA ILE A 137 -11.37 0.88 -8.74
C ILE A 137 -11.47 1.75 -10.00
N PRO A 138 -12.25 1.32 -11.02
CA PRO A 138 -12.49 2.14 -12.20
C PRO A 138 -13.25 3.44 -11.89
N VAL A 139 -12.87 4.54 -12.57
CA VAL A 139 -13.49 5.87 -12.41
C VAL A 139 -14.97 5.93 -12.74
N ILE A 140 -15.51 4.92 -13.46
CA ILE A 140 -16.94 4.83 -13.83
C ILE A 140 -17.84 4.34 -12.69
N PHE A 141 -17.24 3.86 -11.58
CA PHE A 141 -18.02 3.46 -10.40
C PHE A 141 -18.65 4.69 -9.73
N PRO A 142 -19.78 4.52 -9.02
CA PRO A 142 -20.36 5.60 -8.24
C PRO A 142 -19.38 6.20 -7.23
N ASP A 143 -19.47 7.52 -7.03
CA ASP A 143 -18.58 8.25 -6.11
C ASP A 143 -18.53 7.64 -4.72
N GLU A 144 -19.66 7.17 -4.18
CA GLU A 144 -19.75 6.56 -2.85
C GLU A 144 -18.99 5.22 -2.79
N ALA A 145 -18.95 4.45 -3.89
CA ALA A 145 -18.15 3.23 -3.96
C ALA A 145 -16.64 3.55 -3.96
N ILE A 146 -16.23 4.58 -4.70
CA ILE A 146 -14.84 5.04 -4.71
C ILE A 146 -14.43 5.59 -3.34
N LYS A 147 -15.29 6.35 -2.66
CA LYS A 147 -15.07 6.82 -1.28
C LYS A 147 -14.94 5.65 -0.30
N ALA A 148 -15.79 4.64 -0.41
CA ALA A 148 -15.71 3.44 0.42
C ALA A 148 -14.40 2.68 0.20
N GLN A 149 -13.97 2.53 -1.06
CA GLN A 149 -12.67 1.95 -1.41
C GLN A 149 -11.51 2.76 -0.81
N ALA A 150 -11.57 4.09 -0.88
CA ALA A 150 -10.55 4.96 -0.28
C ALA A 150 -10.45 4.77 1.24
N VAL A 151 -11.59 4.67 1.95
CA VAL A 151 -11.64 4.43 3.40
C VAL A 151 -11.10 3.04 3.74
N ALA A 152 -11.44 2.00 2.96
CA ALA A 152 -10.93 0.65 3.16
C ALA A 152 -9.41 0.60 2.93
N ALA A 153 -8.92 1.11 1.80
CA ALA A 153 -7.50 1.15 1.46
C ALA A 153 -6.69 1.94 2.50
N ARG A 154 -7.22 3.07 2.97
CA ARG A 154 -6.61 3.87 4.03
C ARG A 154 -6.51 3.10 5.33
N SER A 155 -7.58 2.41 5.73
CA SER A 155 -7.59 1.61 6.97
C SER A 155 -6.55 0.50 6.93
N LEU A 156 -6.41 -0.18 5.79
CA LEU A 156 -5.38 -1.21 5.58
C LEU A 156 -3.98 -0.61 5.63
N ALA A 157 -3.74 0.54 4.98
CA ALA A 157 -2.46 1.23 5.00
C ALA A 157 -2.07 1.65 6.44
N TYR A 158 -2.99 2.27 7.19
CA TYR A 158 -2.76 2.61 8.61
C TYR A 158 -2.46 1.38 9.47
N ASN A 159 -3.15 0.26 9.24
CA ASN A 159 -2.90 -0.99 9.95
C ASN A 159 -1.48 -1.54 9.68
N ARG A 160 -0.90 -1.19 8.54
CA ARG A 160 0.44 -1.66 8.12
C ARG A 160 1.58 -0.73 8.56
N LEU A 161 1.30 0.52 8.94
CA LEU A 161 2.33 1.47 9.37
C LEU A 161 3.19 0.90 10.51
N GLY A 162 4.50 0.99 10.36
CA GLY A 162 5.48 0.53 11.34
C GLY A 162 5.67 -0.99 11.46
N ASN A 163 4.85 -1.81 10.81
CA ASN A 163 4.92 -3.27 10.94
C ASN A 163 6.26 -3.86 10.47
N ARG A 164 6.95 -3.17 9.57
CA ARG A 164 8.25 -3.56 9.00
C ARG A 164 9.34 -2.53 9.21
N SER A 165 9.23 -1.73 10.25
CA SER A 165 10.20 -0.67 10.58
C SER A 165 11.66 -1.17 10.61
N ARG A 166 11.90 -2.43 11.02
CA ARG A 166 13.23 -3.06 10.98
C ARG A 166 13.79 -3.23 9.56
N LEU A 167 12.93 -3.32 8.54
CA LEU A 167 13.32 -3.39 7.14
C LEU A 167 13.42 -1.98 6.53
N GLY A 168 12.91 -0.95 7.24
CA GLY A 168 12.93 0.45 6.84
C GLY A 168 11.89 0.83 5.80
N TYR A 169 10.81 0.06 5.71
CA TYR A 169 9.60 0.37 4.95
C TYR A 169 8.37 -0.24 5.64
N ASP A 170 7.17 0.21 5.28
CA ASP A 170 5.91 -0.30 5.81
C ASP A 170 5.32 -1.39 4.91
N LEU A 171 5.40 -1.20 3.60
CA LEU A 171 4.83 -2.05 2.56
C LEU A 171 5.80 -2.29 1.42
N LYS A 172 5.56 -3.36 0.66
CA LYS A 172 6.11 -3.53 -0.69
C LYS A 172 5.04 -3.20 -1.72
N ALA A 173 5.40 -2.49 -2.77
CA ALA A 173 4.52 -2.23 -3.89
C ALA A 173 4.07 -3.55 -4.54
N SER A 174 2.76 -3.71 -4.76
CA SER A 174 2.16 -4.84 -5.51
C SER A 174 2.35 -6.26 -4.93
N GLU A 175 2.94 -6.42 -3.73
CA GLU A 175 3.14 -7.75 -3.13
C GLU A 175 2.23 -8.03 -1.93
N GLU A 176 1.55 -7.02 -1.37
CA GLU A 176 0.91 -7.11 -0.06
C GLU A 176 -0.55 -6.66 -0.03
N GLY A 177 -1.23 -6.81 -1.15
CA GLY A 177 -2.66 -6.57 -1.26
C GLY A 177 -3.05 -5.12 -1.55
N GLN A 178 -2.10 -4.26 -1.94
CA GLN A 178 -2.37 -2.93 -2.49
C GLN A 178 -1.39 -2.64 -3.62
N ASP A 179 -1.92 -2.49 -4.84
CA ASP A 179 -1.14 -2.16 -6.01
C ASP A 179 -0.76 -0.67 -6.02
N TYR A 180 0.55 -0.37 -6.01
CA TYR A 180 1.09 0.98 -5.99
C TYR A 180 2.05 1.19 -7.17
N TYR A 181 1.67 2.04 -8.12
CA TYR A 181 2.41 2.32 -9.34
C TYR A 181 2.75 3.80 -9.53
N GLY A 182 2.70 4.61 -8.45
CA GLY A 182 2.98 6.04 -8.50
C GLY A 182 1.97 6.80 -9.37
N LEU A 183 2.43 7.81 -10.11
CA LEU A 183 1.56 8.66 -10.90
C LEU A 183 0.85 7.95 -12.05
N THR A 184 1.33 6.77 -12.46
CA THR A 184 0.78 6.03 -13.60
C THR A 184 -0.70 5.70 -13.45
N THR A 185 -1.14 5.44 -12.23
CA THR A 185 -2.52 5.02 -11.93
C THR A 185 -3.37 6.11 -11.31
N GLU A 186 -2.79 7.28 -11.00
CA GLU A 186 -3.54 8.40 -10.47
C GLU A 186 -4.57 8.95 -11.48
N LYS A 187 -5.76 9.23 -10.99
CA LYS A 187 -6.85 9.84 -11.76
C LYS A 187 -7.43 11.00 -10.96
N GLN A 188 -7.40 12.21 -11.52
CA GLN A 188 -7.82 13.42 -10.82
C GLN A 188 -9.24 13.34 -10.20
N ALA A 189 -10.16 12.64 -10.87
CA ALA A 189 -11.51 12.43 -10.34
C ALA A 189 -11.49 11.57 -9.06
N ILE A 190 -10.66 10.52 -9.03
CA ILE A 190 -10.50 9.65 -7.88
C ILE A 190 -9.75 10.38 -6.76
N ASN A 191 -8.68 11.12 -7.07
CA ASN A 191 -7.91 11.87 -6.08
C ASN A 191 -8.82 12.81 -5.26
N LYS A 192 -9.77 13.51 -5.91
CA LYS A 192 -10.75 14.37 -5.23
C LYS A 192 -11.62 13.60 -4.23
N LEU A 193 -11.99 12.34 -4.54
CA LEU A 193 -12.82 11.51 -3.67
C LEU A 193 -12.00 10.93 -2.49
N VAL A 194 -10.71 10.67 -2.71
CA VAL A 194 -9.76 10.36 -1.63
C VAL A 194 -9.65 11.54 -0.67
N ASP A 195 -9.50 12.77 -1.20
CA ASP A 195 -9.40 14.01 -0.40
C ASP A 195 -10.66 14.26 0.44
N VAL A 196 -11.85 14.06 -0.15
CA VAL A 196 -13.14 14.22 0.57
C VAL A 196 -13.25 13.27 1.76
N THR A 197 -12.61 12.11 1.72
CA THR A 197 -12.58 11.12 2.80
C THR A 197 -11.30 11.15 3.62
N ALA A 198 -10.46 12.18 3.48
CA ALA A 198 -9.16 12.26 4.14
C ALA A 198 -9.26 12.01 5.66
N GLY A 199 -8.37 11.16 6.19
CA GLY A 199 -8.33 10.78 7.59
C GLY A 199 -9.43 9.83 8.06
N MET A 200 -10.43 9.48 7.22
CA MET A 200 -11.48 8.52 7.58
C MET A 200 -10.94 7.09 7.52
N VAL A 201 -11.01 6.37 8.64
CA VAL A 201 -10.60 4.97 8.76
C VAL A 201 -11.66 4.14 9.48
N VAL A 202 -11.73 2.85 9.17
CA VAL A 202 -12.55 1.90 9.92
C VAL A 202 -11.73 1.36 11.08
N THR A 203 -12.30 1.39 12.28
CA THR A 203 -11.62 0.93 13.49
C THR A 203 -12.36 -0.21 14.19
N TYR A 204 -11.61 -1.03 14.89
CA TYR A 204 -12.12 -2.00 15.85
C TYR A 204 -11.37 -1.83 17.17
N ASN A 205 -12.09 -1.61 18.27
CA ASN A 205 -11.50 -1.27 19.58
C ASN A 205 -10.51 -0.08 19.50
N GLY A 206 -10.83 0.94 18.70
CA GLY A 206 -10.02 2.15 18.55
C GLY A 206 -8.76 2.00 17.69
N GLN A 207 -8.51 0.83 17.10
CA GLN A 207 -7.38 0.59 16.19
C GLN A 207 -7.85 0.42 14.74
N PRO A 208 -7.13 0.96 13.75
CA PRO A 208 -7.43 0.72 12.35
C PRO A 208 -7.45 -0.78 12.04
N ILE A 209 -8.49 -1.23 11.33
CA ILE A 209 -8.64 -2.65 10.98
C ILE A 209 -7.76 -3.05 9.79
N GLU A 210 -7.46 -4.33 9.67
CA GLU A 210 -6.96 -4.94 8.44
C GLU A 210 -8.12 -5.04 7.45
N ALA A 211 -8.43 -3.93 6.78
CA ALA A 211 -9.56 -3.81 5.87
C ALA A 211 -9.22 -4.43 4.51
N VAL A 212 -9.23 -5.75 4.44
CA VAL A 212 -9.04 -6.49 3.20
C VAL A 212 -10.26 -6.36 2.29
N TYR A 213 -10.04 -6.32 0.98
CA TYR A 213 -11.08 -6.19 -0.03
C TYR A 213 -10.80 -7.10 -1.23
N HIS A 214 -11.83 -7.35 -2.03
CA HIS A 214 -11.79 -8.21 -3.21
C HIS A 214 -12.85 -7.74 -4.23
N GLN A 215 -12.76 -8.24 -5.45
CA GLN A 215 -13.65 -7.84 -6.53
C GLN A 215 -15.06 -8.44 -6.41
N SER A 216 -15.17 -9.70 -6.02
CA SER A 216 -16.45 -10.40 -5.86
C SER A 216 -16.33 -11.52 -4.84
N GLY A 217 -17.29 -11.61 -3.91
CA GLY A 217 -17.39 -12.66 -2.90
C GLY A 217 -18.19 -13.89 -3.37
N GLY A 218 -18.81 -13.83 -4.56
CA GLY A 218 -19.69 -14.89 -5.05
C GLY A 218 -20.96 -15.03 -4.23
N GLY A 219 -21.49 -13.91 -3.71
CA GLY A 219 -22.74 -13.82 -2.94
C GLY A 219 -22.56 -13.91 -1.42
N GLN A 220 -21.36 -14.20 -0.94
CA GLN A 220 -21.04 -14.27 0.49
C GLN A 220 -19.54 -14.19 0.71
N THR A 221 -19.09 -13.38 1.67
CA THR A 221 -17.69 -13.35 2.10
C THR A 221 -17.35 -14.56 2.99
N GLU A 222 -16.07 -14.83 3.20
CA GLU A 222 -15.62 -15.93 4.04
C GLU A 222 -15.08 -15.45 5.40
N ASN A 223 -15.06 -16.34 6.40
CA ASN A 223 -14.44 -16.04 7.68
C ASN A 223 -12.91 -16.04 7.55
N SER A 224 -12.24 -15.13 8.22
CA SER A 224 -10.77 -15.06 8.26
C SER A 224 -10.10 -16.36 8.70
N ARG A 225 -10.75 -17.14 9.61
CA ARG A 225 -10.24 -18.42 10.07
C ARG A 225 -10.17 -19.45 8.93
N ASP A 226 -11.17 -19.46 8.06
CA ASP A 226 -11.28 -20.44 6.99
C ASP A 226 -10.33 -20.12 5.84
N VAL A 227 -10.06 -18.81 5.61
CA VAL A 227 -9.14 -18.34 4.55
C VAL A 227 -7.68 -18.39 5.01
N TRP A 228 -7.38 -17.81 6.19
CA TRP A 228 -5.99 -17.61 6.65
C TRP A 228 -5.60 -18.42 7.90
N GLY A 229 -6.49 -19.27 8.42
CA GLY A 229 -6.22 -20.10 9.60
C GLY A 229 -6.23 -19.32 10.92
N ARG A 230 -6.51 -17.98 10.91
CA ARG A 230 -6.55 -17.13 12.10
C ARG A 230 -7.91 -16.47 12.29
N TYR A 231 -8.36 -16.40 13.53
CA TYR A 231 -9.60 -15.70 13.86
C TYR A 231 -9.35 -14.19 13.95
N VAL A 232 -10.08 -13.42 13.14
CA VAL A 232 -10.12 -11.97 13.22
C VAL A 232 -11.57 -11.57 13.51
N PRO A 233 -11.88 -10.91 14.62
CA PRO A 233 -13.27 -10.75 15.11
C PRO A 233 -14.15 -9.93 14.16
N TYR A 234 -13.58 -9.01 13.39
CA TYR A 234 -14.28 -8.14 12.45
C TYR A 234 -14.25 -8.66 10.99
N LEU A 235 -13.50 -9.73 10.67
CA LEU A 235 -13.48 -10.37 9.35
C LEU A 235 -14.31 -11.66 9.39
N ARG A 236 -15.63 -11.48 9.40
CA ARG A 236 -16.61 -12.55 9.47
C ARG A 236 -17.35 -12.68 8.16
N SER A 237 -17.82 -13.88 7.88
CA SER A 237 -18.69 -14.14 6.74
C SER A 237 -19.97 -13.32 6.80
N VAL A 238 -20.24 -12.57 5.76
CA VAL A 238 -21.47 -11.80 5.57
C VAL A 238 -22.00 -12.01 4.16
N LYS A 239 -23.32 -11.81 3.97
CA LYS A 239 -23.93 -11.83 2.66
C LYS A 239 -23.36 -10.70 1.81
N ASP A 240 -22.98 -11.01 0.57
CA ASP A 240 -22.54 -10.07 -0.45
C ASP A 240 -23.62 -9.90 -1.52
N TYR A 241 -23.74 -8.70 -2.07
CA TYR A 241 -24.78 -8.33 -3.06
C TYR A 241 -24.17 -8.08 -4.43
N ASP A 242 -23.23 -8.93 -4.81
CA ASP A 242 -22.38 -8.82 -6.00
C ASP A 242 -22.84 -9.68 -7.19
N TRP A 243 -24.12 -10.11 -7.21
CA TRP A 243 -24.68 -11.02 -8.23
C TRP A 243 -24.57 -10.49 -9.67
N ASP A 244 -24.42 -9.20 -9.87
CA ASP A 244 -24.23 -8.52 -11.16
C ASP A 244 -22.76 -8.18 -11.46
N ALA A 245 -21.85 -8.52 -10.55
CA ALA A 245 -20.42 -8.30 -10.77
C ALA A 245 -19.89 -9.16 -11.92
N PRO A 246 -19.01 -8.61 -12.78
CA PRO A 246 -18.47 -9.34 -13.93
C PRO A 246 -17.79 -10.67 -13.60
N MET A 247 -17.26 -10.80 -12.38
CA MET A 247 -16.54 -12.01 -11.91
C MET A 247 -17.39 -12.89 -10.99
N TYR A 248 -18.69 -12.60 -10.83
CA TYR A 248 -19.58 -13.41 -9.99
C TYR A 248 -19.70 -14.87 -10.50
N ASN A 249 -19.87 -15.02 -11.81
CA ASN A 249 -19.85 -16.32 -12.48
C ASN A 249 -18.62 -16.39 -13.40
N TRP A 250 -17.81 -17.40 -13.22
CA TRP A 250 -16.63 -17.63 -14.06
C TRP A 250 -16.41 -19.10 -14.33
N GLU A 251 -15.78 -19.40 -15.45
CA GLU A 251 -15.39 -20.76 -15.85
C GLU A 251 -13.94 -20.75 -16.30
N LYS A 252 -13.19 -21.78 -15.93
CA LYS A 252 -11.80 -21.99 -16.37
C LYS A 252 -11.58 -23.45 -16.70
N ALA A 253 -11.36 -23.75 -17.97
CA ALA A 253 -10.95 -25.07 -18.43
C ALA A 253 -9.41 -25.15 -18.46
N LEU A 254 -8.85 -26.16 -17.85
CA LEU A 254 -7.42 -26.46 -17.88
C LEU A 254 -7.21 -27.94 -18.24
N PRO A 255 -6.26 -28.26 -19.14
CA PRO A 255 -5.83 -29.65 -19.35
C PRO A 255 -5.25 -30.25 -18.07
N ALA A 256 -5.49 -31.53 -17.82
CA ALA A 256 -4.91 -32.24 -16.66
C ALA A 256 -3.39 -32.07 -16.55
N SER A 257 -2.68 -32.17 -17.68
CA SER A 257 -1.22 -31.97 -17.76
C SER A 257 -0.77 -30.57 -17.29
N GLU A 258 -1.56 -29.54 -17.52
CA GLU A 258 -1.24 -28.18 -17.03
C GLU A 258 -1.44 -28.06 -15.52
N ILE A 259 -2.45 -28.75 -14.96
CA ILE A 259 -2.64 -28.82 -13.49
C ILE A 259 -1.47 -29.55 -12.84
N GLU A 260 -1.09 -30.72 -13.38
CA GLU A 260 0.07 -31.49 -12.93
C GLU A 260 1.35 -30.65 -12.94
N ARG A 261 1.62 -29.95 -14.04
CA ARG A 261 2.78 -29.07 -14.18
C ARG A 261 2.79 -27.96 -13.13
N ARG A 262 1.66 -27.28 -12.93
CA ARG A 262 1.54 -26.18 -11.92
C ARG A 262 1.73 -26.67 -10.49
N LEU A 263 1.23 -27.84 -10.17
CA LEU A 263 1.43 -28.46 -8.85
C LEU A 263 2.89 -28.81 -8.63
N SER A 264 3.52 -29.46 -9.63
CA SER A 264 4.93 -29.82 -9.57
C SER A 264 5.86 -28.63 -9.42
N THR A 265 5.60 -27.52 -10.12
CA THR A 265 6.40 -26.28 -9.99
C THR A 265 6.26 -25.62 -8.61
N ARG A 266 5.21 -25.93 -7.85
CA ARG A 266 4.99 -25.48 -6.47
C ARG A 266 5.48 -26.48 -5.42
N GLY A 267 6.21 -27.52 -5.83
CA GLY A 267 6.79 -28.52 -4.92
C GLY A 267 5.85 -29.67 -4.54
N TYR A 268 4.66 -29.75 -5.14
CA TYR A 268 3.77 -30.90 -4.94
C TYR A 268 4.13 -31.98 -5.96
N ALA A 269 4.74 -33.07 -5.50
CA ALA A 269 5.03 -34.23 -6.33
C ALA A 269 3.72 -35.00 -6.64
N VAL A 270 3.07 -34.63 -7.73
CA VAL A 270 1.88 -35.32 -8.24
C VAL A 270 2.27 -36.16 -9.44
N GLY A 271 1.78 -37.41 -9.52
CA GLY A 271 1.84 -38.22 -10.71
C GLY A 271 0.78 -37.80 -11.73
N LYS A 272 0.30 -38.74 -12.51
CA LYS A 272 -0.81 -38.54 -13.44
C LYS A 272 -2.08 -38.25 -12.68
N LEU A 273 -2.76 -37.13 -13.03
CA LEU A 273 -4.02 -36.74 -12.43
C LEU A 273 -5.15 -37.68 -12.87
N GLU A 274 -5.73 -38.42 -11.94
CA GLU A 274 -6.84 -39.33 -12.19
C GLU A 274 -8.18 -38.76 -11.85
N SER A 275 -8.26 -37.97 -10.73
CA SER A 275 -9.49 -37.34 -10.31
C SER A 275 -9.22 -36.14 -9.41
N ILE A 276 -10.16 -35.19 -9.37
CA ILE A 276 -10.19 -34.07 -8.43
C ILE A 276 -11.49 -34.16 -7.65
N ARG A 277 -11.41 -34.09 -6.31
CA ARG A 277 -12.57 -34.00 -5.44
C ARG A 277 -12.52 -32.69 -4.67
N LEU A 278 -13.65 -31.99 -4.62
CA LEU A 278 -13.84 -30.83 -3.78
C LEU A 278 -14.47 -31.28 -2.46
N SER A 279 -13.77 -31.02 -1.34
CA SER A 279 -14.34 -31.22 -0.02
C SER A 279 -14.81 -29.86 0.50
N PRO A 280 -16.12 -29.68 0.82
CA PRO A 280 -16.58 -28.48 1.44
C PRO A 280 -15.93 -28.34 2.83
N LEU A 281 -15.49 -27.13 3.17
CA LEU A 281 -15.16 -26.79 4.55
C LEU A 281 -16.47 -26.61 5.32
N GLU A 282 -16.57 -27.19 6.51
CA GLU A 282 -17.77 -27.09 7.34
C GLU A 282 -18.07 -25.61 7.63
N GLY A 283 -19.25 -25.13 7.23
CA GLY A 283 -19.67 -23.74 7.37
C GLY A 283 -19.07 -22.73 6.39
N SER A 284 -18.30 -23.17 5.40
CA SER A 284 -17.68 -22.34 4.35
C SER A 284 -18.17 -22.73 2.96
N LYS A 285 -18.23 -21.76 2.05
CA LYS A 285 -18.43 -22.01 0.62
C LYS A 285 -17.15 -22.33 -0.13
N ILE A 286 -15.99 -22.15 0.49
CA ILE A 286 -14.70 -22.53 -0.08
C ILE A 286 -14.51 -24.03 0.03
N GLY A 287 -14.36 -24.69 -1.10
CA GLY A 287 -13.96 -26.10 -1.18
C GLY A 287 -12.43 -26.23 -1.15
N ARG A 288 -11.93 -27.30 -0.52
CA ARG A 288 -10.54 -27.74 -0.73
C ARG A 288 -10.52 -28.81 -1.82
N ALA A 289 -9.56 -28.68 -2.77
CA ALA A 289 -9.28 -29.74 -3.72
C ALA A 289 -8.34 -30.79 -3.08
N HIS A 290 -8.64 -32.06 -3.29
CA HIS A 290 -7.83 -33.22 -2.89
C HIS A 290 -7.36 -33.98 -4.10
#